data_e4527102ec5a736dc3979efa1e055d94
#
_entry.id   e4527102ec5a736dc3979efa1e055d94
#
_cell.length_a   1.000
_cell.length_b   1.000
_cell.length_c   1.000
_cell.angle_alpha   90.00
_cell.angle_beta   90.00
_cell.angle_gamma   90.00
#
_symmetry.space_group_name_H-M   'P 1'
#
loop_
_entity.id
_entity.type
_entity.pdbx_description
1 polymer ?
#
loop_
_entity_poly.entity_id
_entity_poly.type
_entity_poly.pdbx_seq_one_letter_code
_entity_poly.pdbx_strand_id
1 'polypeptide(L)'
;MSQSFHQVDAFTDQPFQGNPAAVLVLDEPADPAWMQSVALEMNLSETAFCHPSSRAGEEWDLRWFTPKAEVDLCGHATLATAHVLVEEHGVDGEIGFHTRSGRLTATSVARGIRLDFPVDAVNVLSVSANMSEALGLPVVDA
;
A
#
# COMPACT_ATOMS: atom_id res chain seq x y z
N MET A 1 25.12 -7.07 3.03
CA MET A 1 24.35 -6.56 4.18
C MET A 1 23.02 -7.30 4.19
N SER A 2 22.50 -7.66 5.36
CA SER A 2 21.16 -8.26 5.47
C SER A 2 20.13 -7.16 5.61
N GLN A 3 18.98 -7.28 4.93
CA GLN A 3 17.85 -6.39 5.04
C GLN A 3 16.68 -7.16 5.69
N SER A 4 16.12 -6.60 6.75
CA SER A 4 14.92 -7.16 7.38
C SER A 4 13.68 -6.87 6.53
N PHE A 5 12.74 -7.80 6.53
CA PHE A 5 11.41 -7.58 5.99
C PHE A 5 10.34 -8.16 6.92
N HIS A 6 9.13 -7.64 6.81
CA HIS A 6 7.97 -8.13 7.53
C HIS A 6 6.92 -8.60 6.50
N GLN A 7 6.29 -9.74 6.75
CA GLN A 7 5.09 -10.13 6.03
C GLN A 7 3.89 -9.89 6.93
N VAL A 8 2.95 -9.09 6.46
CA VAL A 8 1.77 -8.66 7.23
C VAL A 8 0.51 -9.04 6.46
N ASP A 9 -0.39 -9.73 7.12
CA ASP A 9 -1.73 -10.03 6.60
C ASP A 9 -2.66 -8.85 6.92
N ALA A 10 -2.92 -7.99 5.94
CA ALA A 10 -3.83 -6.86 6.10
C ALA A 10 -5.31 -7.29 6.15
N PHE A 11 -6.16 -6.46 6.80
CA PHE A 11 -7.61 -6.66 6.93
C PHE A 11 -8.03 -7.86 7.78
N THR A 12 -7.19 -8.34 8.67
CA THR A 12 -7.52 -9.47 9.55
C THR A 12 -6.82 -9.32 10.91
N ASP A 13 -7.36 -9.98 11.91
CA ASP A 13 -6.74 -10.23 13.23
C ASP A 13 -6.39 -11.72 13.41
N GLN A 14 -6.57 -12.53 12.35
CA GLN A 14 -6.33 -13.97 12.37
C GLN A 14 -5.16 -14.33 11.47
N PRO A 15 -4.19 -15.14 11.94
CA PRO A 15 -3.09 -15.63 11.11
C PRO A 15 -3.59 -16.39 9.88
N PHE A 16 -2.88 -16.24 8.77
CA PHE A 16 -3.14 -16.92 7.48
C PHE A 16 -4.46 -16.53 6.79
N GLN A 17 -5.00 -15.38 7.17
CA GLN A 17 -6.19 -14.79 6.54
C GLN A 17 -5.84 -13.37 6.05
N GLY A 18 -6.78 -12.73 5.37
CA GLY A 18 -6.59 -11.37 4.88
C GLY A 18 -5.80 -11.30 3.56
N ASN A 19 -5.11 -10.18 3.36
CA ASN A 19 -4.32 -9.92 2.16
C ASN A 19 -2.85 -9.67 2.54
N PRO A 20 -1.92 -10.60 2.24
CA PRO A 20 -0.53 -10.48 2.64
C PRO A 20 0.21 -9.44 1.81
N ALA A 21 1.04 -8.64 2.48
CA ALA A 21 2.02 -7.76 1.87
C ALA A 21 3.39 -7.95 2.52
N ALA A 22 4.47 -7.88 1.74
CA ALA A 22 5.81 -7.72 2.28
C ALA A 22 6.08 -6.22 2.51
N VAL A 23 6.72 -5.90 3.62
CA VAL A 23 7.10 -4.54 4.00
C VAL A 23 8.59 -4.51 4.33
N LEU A 24 9.33 -3.64 3.64
CA LEU A 24 10.72 -3.34 3.93
C LEU A 24 10.83 -1.87 4.35
N VAL A 25 11.27 -1.66 5.59
CA VAL A 25 11.63 -0.32 6.08
C VAL A 25 13.13 -0.15 5.92
N LEU A 26 13.52 0.78 5.07
CA LEU A 26 14.89 1.05 4.67
C LEU A 26 15.39 2.32 5.35
N ASP A 27 16.71 2.44 5.52
CA ASP A 27 17.33 3.66 6.06
C ASP A 27 17.40 4.78 5.00
N GLU A 28 17.48 4.41 3.72
CA GLU A 28 17.65 5.33 2.59
C GLU A 28 16.95 4.78 1.31
N PRO A 29 16.76 5.62 0.28
CA PRO A 29 16.19 5.18 -0.99
C PRO A 29 16.98 4.04 -1.62
N ALA A 30 16.29 3.02 -2.13
CA ALA A 30 16.89 1.89 -2.83
C ALA A 30 16.72 2.01 -4.36
N ASP A 31 17.56 1.27 -5.08
CA ASP A 31 17.49 1.18 -6.54
C ASP A 31 16.17 0.50 -6.98
N PRO A 32 15.43 1.09 -7.94
CA PRO A 32 14.16 0.53 -8.41
C PRO A 32 14.26 -0.89 -8.97
N ALA A 33 15.37 -1.23 -9.63
CA ALA A 33 15.55 -2.57 -10.19
C ALA A 33 15.78 -3.61 -9.08
N TRP A 34 16.45 -3.21 -8.00
CA TRP A 34 16.56 -4.04 -6.81
C TRP A 34 15.21 -4.24 -6.12
N MET A 35 14.41 -3.17 -5.94
CA MET A 35 13.05 -3.27 -5.36
C MET A 35 12.16 -4.20 -6.19
N GLN A 36 12.22 -4.09 -7.52
CA GLN A 36 11.46 -4.97 -8.41
C GLN A 36 11.91 -6.43 -8.28
N SER A 37 13.21 -6.68 -8.14
CA SER A 37 13.75 -8.03 -7.97
C SER A 37 13.29 -8.65 -6.63
N VAL A 38 13.29 -7.86 -5.56
CA VAL A 38 12.77 -8.29 -4.25
C VAL A 38 11.28 -8.61 -4.35
N ALA A 39 10.48 -7.76 -4.98
CA ALA A 39 9.04 -7.99 -5.14
C ALA A 39 8.75 -9.26 -5.98
N LEU A 40 9.56 -9.55 -7.00
CA LEU A 40 9.47 -10.79 -7.76
C LEU A 40 9.77 -12.01 -6.89
N GLU A 41 10.81 -11.94 -6.05
CA GLU A 41 11.22 -13.03 -5.15
C GLU A 41 10.18 -13.27 -4.04
N MET A 42 9.62 -12.20 -3.45
CA MET A 42 8.54 -12.30 -2.46
C MET A 42 7.29 -12.96 -3.03
N ASN A 43 6.99 -12.71 -4.29
CA ASN A 43 5.85 -13.28 -5.02
C ASN A 43 4.50 -13.11 -4.30
N LEU A 44 4.36 -11.99 -3.59
CA LEU A 44 3.10 -11.53 -3.00
C LEU A 44 2.40 -10.55 -3.96
N SER A 45 1.13 -10.22 -3.69
CA SER A 45 0.42 -9.25 -4.53
C SER A 45 1.19 -7.95 -4.63
N GLU A 46 1.66 -7.40 -3.49
CA GLU A 46 2.56 -6.25 -3.43
C GLU A 46 3.61 -6.39 -2.34
N THR A 47 4.77 -5.79 -2.62
CA THR A 47 5.85 -5.52 -1.68
C THR A 47 6.00 -4.00 -1.53
N ALA A 48 5.91 -3.52 -0.30
CA ALA A 48 6.08 -2.12 0.06
C ALA A 48 7.53 -1.82 0.47
N PHE A 49 8.07 -0.72 -0.03
CA PHE A 49 9.36 -0.18 0.36
C PHE A 49 9.17 1.22 0.92
N CYS A 50 9.57 1.40 2.17
CA CYS A 50 9.38 2.62 2.93
C CYS A 50 10.72 3.09 3.51
N HIS A 51 10.99 4.40 3.46
CA HIS A 51 12.16 5.00 4.09
C HIS A 51 11.83 6.42 4.59
N PRO A 52 12.59 6.96 5.57
CA PRO A 52 12.39 8.34 6.00
C PRO A 52 12.51 9.30 4.82
N SER A 53 11.55 10.22 4.71
CA SER A 53 11.56 11.22 3.64
C SER A 53 12.60 12.31 3.91
N SER A 54 13.27 12.77 2.86
CA SER A 54 14.13 13.97 2.92
C SER A 54 13.34 15.28 2.91
N ARG A 55 12.02 15.21 2.78
CA ARG A 55 11.11 16.38 2.80
C ARG A 55 10.93 16.88 4.23
N ALA A 56 10.44 18.11 4.37
CA ALA A 56 10.18 18.67 5.70
C ALA A 56 9.11 17.88 6.46
N GLY A 57 9.36 17.56 7.72
CA GLY A 57 8.52 16.76 8.60
C GLY A 57 9.08 15.36 8.84
N GLU A 58 8.56 14.69 9.84
CA GLU A 58 8.87 13.28 10.12
C GLU A 58 7.93 12.38 9.30
N GLU A 59 8.12 12.39 7.98
CA GLU A 59 7.28 11.66 7.03
C GLU A 59 8.11 10.61 6.28
N TRP A 60 7.44 9.78 5.49
CA TRP A 60 8.02 8.62 4.84
C TRP A 60 7.79 8.69 3.33
N ASP A 61 8.77 8.28 2.54
CA ASP A 61 8.56 7.97 1.13
C ASP A 61 8.14 6.50 1.02
N LEU A 62 7.10 6.20 0.24
CA LEU A 62 6.52 4.86 0.13
C LEU A 62 6.27 4.49 -1.33
N ARG A 63 6.70 3.29 -1.70
CA ARG A 63 6.56 2.72 -3.03
C ARG A 63 6.09 1.28 -2.95
N TRP A 64 5.30 0.84 -3.93
CA TRP A 64 4.76 -0.52 -4.00
C TRP A 64 5.10 -1.18 -5.32
N PHE A 65 5.49 -2.43 -5.25
CA PHE A 65 5.83 -3.24 -6.40
C PHE A 65 5.06 -4.55 -6.37
N THR A 66 4.37 -4.86 -7.47
CA THR A 66 3.91 -6.22 -7.76
C THR A 66 5.12 -7.05 -8.23
N PRO A 67 5.01 -8.38 -8.39
CA PRO A 67 6.08 -9.16 -9.01
C PRO A 67 6.47 -8.73 -10.43
N LYS A 68 5.65 -7.90 -11.10
CA LYS A 68 5.87 -7.50 -12.50
C LYS A 68 6.18 -6.02 -12.70
N ALA A 69 5.66 -5.15 -11.84
CA ALA A 69 5.78 -3.70 -12.03
C ALA A 69 5.53 -2.92 -10.75
N GLU A 70 6.06 -1.70 -10.69
CA GLU A 70 5.67 -0.70 -9.71
C GLU A 70 4.24 -0.23 -9.96
N VAL A 71 3.47 -0.01 -8.88
CA VAL A 71 2.11 0.52 -8.92
C VAL A 71 2.01 1.85 -8.19
N ASP A 72 1.06 2.69 -8.60
CA ASP A 72 0.96 4.07 -8.11
C ASP A 72 0.19 4.19 -6.79
N LEU A 73 -0.68 3.23 -6.47
CA LEU A 73 -1.48 3.20 -5.25
C LEU A 73 -1.75 1.76 -4.81
N CYS A 74 -1.61 1.50 -3.49
CA CYS A 74 -1.95 0.21 -2.91
C CYS A 74 -2.44 0.37 -1.47
N GLY A 75 -3.71 0.07 -1.21
CA GLY A 75 -4.34 0.25 0.11
C GLY A 75 -3.83 -0.73 1.16
N HIS A 76 -3.87 -2.04 0.89
CA HIS A 76 -3.51 -3.04 1.89
C HIS A 76 -2.01 -3.01 2.25
N ALA A 77 -1.12 -2.75 1.28
CA ALA A 77 0.31 -2.63 1.55
C ALA A 77 0.66 -1.33 2.29
N THR A 78 -0.11 -0.23 2.09
CA THR A 78 0.00 0.98 2.93
C THR A 78 -0.43 0.69 4.36
N LEU A 79 -1.53 -0.05 4.55
CA LEU A 79 -2.00 -0.47 5.87
C LEU A 79 -0.96 -1.33 6.58
N ALA A 80 -0.39 -2.31 5.88
CA ALA A 80 0.68 -3.16 6.38
C ALA A 80 1.92 -2.35 6.76
N THR A 81 2.32 -1.37 5.93
CA THR A 81 3.47 -0.48 6.22
C THR A 81 3.23 0.35 7.47
N ALA A 82 2.05 0.96 7.60
CA ALA A 82 1.69 1.73 8.78
C ALA A 82 1.72 0.86 10.05
N HIS A 83 1.22 -0.37 9.98
CA HIS A 83 1.29 -1.34 11.09
C HIS A 83 2.75 -1.63 11.51
N VAL A 84 3.63 -1.91 10.56
CA VAL A 84 5.05 -2.16 10.84
C VAL A 84 5.72 -0.93 11.47
N LEU A 85 5.44 0.28 10.97
CA LEU A 85 6.00 1.50 11.54
C LEU A 85 5.55 1.72 12.99
N VAL A 86 4.30 1.44 13.31
CA VAL A 86 3.77 1.57 14.69
C VAL A 86 4.35 0.50 15.60
N GLU A 87 4.27 -0.77 15.22
CA GLU A 87 4.60 -1.89 16.10
C GLU A 87 6.10 -2.13 16.24
N GLU A 88 6.87 -1.96 15.16
CA GLU A 88 8.29 -2.31 15.14
C GLU A 88 9.23 -1.09 15.24
N HIS A 89 8.75 0.08 14.80
CA HIS A 89 9.54 1.32 14.80
C HIS A 89 9.05 2.36 15.81
N GLY A 90 7.94 2.10 16.53
CA GLY A 90 7.43 2.96 17.58
C GLY A 90 6.93 4.32 17.09
N VAL A 91 6.46 4.39 15.84
CA VAL A 91 5.94 5.63 15.27
C VAL A 91 4.54 5.88 15.81
N ASP A 92 4.33 7.04 16.43
CA ASP A 92 3.07 7.44 17.02
C ASP A 92 2.37 8.55 16.20
N GLY A 93 1.06 8.64 16.33
CA GLY A 93 0.25 9.70 15.75
C GLY A 93 -0.11 9.49 14.29
N GLU A 94 -0.18 10.57 13.53
CA GLU A 94 -0.42 10.53 12.09
C GLU A 94 0.89 10.26 11.35
N ILE A 95 0.88 9.26 10.50
CA ILE A 95 1.99 8.88 9.63
C ILE A 95 1.70 9.44 8.25
N GLY A 96 2.57 10.33 7.74
CA GLY A 96 2.50 10.86 6.38
C GLY A 96 3.36 10.03 5.42
N PHE A 97 2.79 9.65 4.28
CA PHE A 97 3.49 8.95 3.20
C PHE A 97 3.51 9.79 1.93
N HIS A 98 4.68 10.05 1.38
CA HIS A 98 4.84 10.59 0.04
C HIS A 98 4.90 9.46 -0.97
N THR A 99 4.01 9.49 -1.95
CA THR A 99 3.86 8.45 -2.95
C THR A 99 3.74 9.05 -4.36
N ARG A 100 3.71 8.20 -5.38
CA ARG A 100 3.45 8.62 -6.77
C ARG A 100 2.01 9.16 -6.96
N SER A 101 1.07 8.75 -6.10
CA SER A 101 -0.31 9.26 -6.10
C SER A 101 -0.53 10.46 -5.15
N GLY A 102 0.54 11.07 -4.67
CA GLY A 102 0.49 12.19 -3.74
C GLY A 102 0.73 11.77 -2.30
N ARG A 103 0.36 12.65 -1.37
CA ARG A 103 0.50 12.41 0.06
C ARG A 103 -0.68 11.61 0.59
N LEU A 104 -0.39 10.48 1.24
CA LEU A 104 -1.37 9.67 1.96
C LEU A 104 -1.13 9.81 3.46
N THR A 105 -2.15 9.53 4.28
CA THR A 105 -1.97 9.47 5.73
C THR A 105 -2.53 8.19 6.32
N ALA A 106 -1.89 7.75 7.40
CA ALA A 106 -2.36 6.67 8.25
C ALA A 106 -2.37 7.12 9.70
N THR A 107 -3.40 6.77 10.45
CA THR A 107 -3.52 7.13 11.87
C THR A 107 -4.01 5.94 12.67
N SER A 108 -3.30 5.61 13.75
CA SER A 108 -3.77 4.61 14.71
C SER A 108 -5.06 5.08 15.37
N VAL A 109 -6.06 4.21 15.43
CA VAL A 109 -7.35 4.44 16.09
C VAL A 109 -7.69 3.26 17.01
N ALA A 110 -8.69 3.40 17.86
CA ALA A 110 -9.04 2.42 18.88
C ALA A 110 -9.25 0.97 18.37
N ARG A 111 -9.55 0.79 17.08
CA ARG A 111 -9.80 -0.52 16.48
C ARG A 111 -9.05 -0.73 15.16
N GLY A 112 -7.79 -0.30 15.10
CA GLY A 112 -6.94 -0.51 13.92
C GLY A 112 -6.30 0.77 13.40
N ILE A 113 -6.11 0.85 12.10
CA ILE A 113 -5.47 1.97 11.42
C ILE A 113 -6.44 2.55 10.39
N ARG A 114 -6.66 3.85 10.47
CA ARG A 114 -7.42 4.60 9.45
C ARG A 114 -6.45 5.12 8.41
N LEU A 115 -6.78 4.87 7.13
CA LEU A 115 -6.07 5.44 5.99
C LEU A 115 -6.89 6.56 5.36
N ASP A 116 -6.22 7.60 4.88
CA ASP A 116 -6.81 8.67 4.08
C ASP A 116 -6.13 8.71 2.71
N PHE A 117 -6.95 8.56 1.65
CA PHE A 117 -6.52 8.50 0.27
C PHE A 117 -7.14 9.61 -0.56
N PRO A 118 -6.48 10.04 -1.65
CA PRO A 118 -7.10 10.96 -2.60
C PRO A 118 -8.34 10.31 -3.24
N VAL A 119 -9.35 11.11 -3.47
CA VAL A 119 -10.56 10.69 -4.18
C VAL A 119 -10.32 10.82 -5.67
N ASP A 120 -10.47 9.72 -6.40
CA ASP A 120 -10.50 9.76 -7.85
C ASP A 120 -11.80 10.38 -8.36
N ALA A 121 -11.69 11.25 -9.36
CA ALA A 121 -12.85 11.83 -10.00
C ALA A 121 -13.61 10.72 -10.76
N VAL A 122 -14.88 10.55 -10.42
CA VAL A 122 -15.77 9.65 -11.15
C VAL A 122 -16.50 10.43 -12.25
N ASN A 123 -16.55 9.84 -13.44
CA ASN A 123 -17.32 10.37 -14.56
C ASN A 123 -18.52 9.44 -14.81
N VAL A 124 -19.66 10.04 -15.10
CA VAL A 124 -20.83 9.28 -15.56
C VAL A 124 -20.53 8.73 -16.95
N LEU A 125 -20.67 7.43 -17.12
CA LEU A 125 -20.53 6.73 -18.39
C LEU A 125 -21.86 6.11 -18.78
N SER A 126 -22.16 6.14 -20.09
CA SER A 126 -23.28 5.37 -20.60
C SER A 126 -23.01 3.88 -20.46
N VAL A 127 -23.97 3.13 -19.93
CA VAL A 127 -23.88 1.67 -19.79
C VAL A 127 -23.82 1.03 -21.17
N SER A 128 -22.80 0.23 -21.43
CA SER A 128 -22.69 -0.60 -22.64
C SER A 128 -23.17 -2.03 -22.38
N ALA A 129 -23.66 -2.71 -23.41
CA ALA A 129 -24.06 -4.12 -23.29
C ALA A 129 -22.91 -5.01 -22.77
N ASN A 130 -21.66 -4.69 -23.14
CA ASN A 130 -20.49 -5.43 -22.71
C ASN A 130 -20.23 -5.33 -21.19
N MET A 131 -20.68 -4.24 -20.53
CA MET A 131 -20.52 -4.11 -19.07
C MET A 131 -21.37 -5.12 -18.32
N SER A 132 -22.63 -5.29 -18.72
CA SER A 132 -23.52 -6.29 -18.13
C SER A 132 -23.02 -7.72 -18.35
N GLU A 133 -22.50 -8.00 -19.54
CA GLU A 133 -21.93 -9.30 -19.87
C GLU A 133 -20.69 -9.59 -19.03
N ALA A 134 -19.75 -8.65 -18.93
CA ALA A 134 -18.51 -8.79 -18.17
C ALA A 134 -18.75 -8.97 -16.66
N LEU A 135 -19.78 -8.33 -16.11
CA LEU A 135 -20.15 -8.43 -14.70
C LEU A 135 -21.07 -9.60 -14.38
N GLY A 136 -21.67 -10.25 -15.40
CA GLY A 136 -22.62 -11.34 -15.24
C GLY A 136 -23.95 -10.90 -14.59
N LEU A 137 -24.27 -9.59 -14.61
CA LEU A 137 -25.49 -9.03 -14.03
C LEU A 137 -25.92 -7.76 -14.80
N PRO A 138 -27.22 -7.41 -14.77
CA PRO A 138 -27.68 -6.18 -15.39
C PRO A 138 -27.02 -4.95 -14.76
N VAL A 139 -26.44 -4.09 -15.59
CA VAL A 139 -25.96 -2.77 -15.18
C VAL A 139 -27.01 -1.75 -15.65
N VAL A 140 -27.44 -0.90 -14.74
CA VAL A 140 -28.40 0.19 -15.02
C VAL A 140 -27.71 1.52 -14.80
N ASP A 141 -28.15 2.54 -15.53
CA ASP A 141 -27.69 3.90 -15.30
C ASP A 141 -28.11 4.34 -13.88
N ALA A 142 -27.18 4.98 -13.16
CA ALA A 142 -27.39 5.50 -11.81
C ALA A 142 -27.53 7.03 -11.84
#